data_707dc9b8992c419e981a4b1250b3a96e
#
_entry.id   707dc9b8992c419e981a4b1250b3a96e
#
_cell.length_a   1.000
_cell.length_b   1.000
_cell.length_c   1.000
_cell.angle_alpha   90.00
_cell.angle_beta   90.00
_cell.angle_gamma   90.00
#
_symmetry.space_group_name_H-M   'P 1'
#
loop_
_entity.id
_entity.type
_entity.pdbx_description
1 polymer ?
#
loop_
_entity_poly.entity_id
_entity_poly.type
_entity_poly.pdbx_seq_one_letter_code
_entity_poly.pdbx_strand_id
1 'polypeptide(L)'
;MAATPISATGIPSMGRLPTVADLMPRLRRHGIELPAGVVRVGAFGDSAQLSEELLALIRAGRKRGGASLVWGHEADAEPIPSVGEIEIVVNHLNEPSLVTRTTAVEVVPFNRVSAQFAAREGEGDGTLEYWRREHWAYFSRECQRIGRVPSETMLVVCASFEVLNLVPEPLAPLSVNTLDTEAS
;
A
#
# COMPACT_ATOMS: atom_id res chain seq x y z
N MET A 1 -9.16 16.73 19.43
CA MET A 1 -8.13 15.71 19.12
C MET A 1 -8.19 15.49 17.63
N ALA A 2 -7.14 15.85 16.91
CA ALA A 2 -7.11 15.72 15.46
C ALA A 2 -6.96 14.25 15.10
N ALA A 3 -7.90 13.71 14.31
CA ALA A 3 -7.80 12.37 13.74
C ALA A 3 -6.62 12.35 12.76
N THR A 4 -5.77 11.33 12.85
CA THR A 4 -4.66 11.11 11.94
C THR A 4 -5.22 10.51 10.65
N PRO A 5 -4.94 11.06 9.47
CA PRO A 5 -5.45 10.52 8.22
C PRO A 5 -4.81 9.15 7.94
N ILE A 6 -5.64 8.19 7.52
CA ILE A 6 -5.21 6.89 7.02
C ILE A 6 -5.14 6.98 5.50
N SER A 7 -4.03 6.53 4.94
CA SER A 7 -3.87 6.37 3.49
C SER A 7 -4.87 5.34 2.95
N ALA A 8 -5.25 5.47 1.69
CA ALA A 8 -6.17 4.59 0.94
C ALA A 8 -5.80 3.08 0.97
N THR A 9 -4.69 2.74 1.58
CA THR A 9 -4.17 1.38 1.78
C THR A 9 -4.24 0.89 3.22
N GLY A 10 -4.92 1.63 4.12
CA GLY A 10 -5.34 1.10 5.43
C GLY A 10 -4.22 0.76 6.40
N ILE A 11 -3.20 1.61 6.59
CA ILE A 11 -2.25 1.44 7.68
C ILE A 11 -2.78 2.15 8.93
N PRO A 12 -3.01 1.46 10.07
CA PRO A 12 -3.13 2.14 11.33
C PRO A 12 -1.80 2.81 11.63
N SER A 13 -1.82 4.13 11.67
CA SER A 13 -0.82 5.08 12.14
C SER A 13 0.51 4.49 12.68
N MET A 14 1.41 4.12 11.79
CA MET A 14 2.83 4.18 12.07
C MET A 14 3.34 5.60 11.76
N GLY A 15 2.78 6.61 12.48
CA GLY A 15 3.11 8.00 12.25
C GLY A 15 2.45 8.60 10.98
N ARG A 16 2.53 9.92 10.86
CA ARG A 16 2.05 10.65 9.67
C ARG A 16 2.90 10.24 8.45
N LEU A 17 2.25 9.84 7.35
CA LEU A 17 2.94 9.62 6.09
C LEU A 17 3.70 10.89 5.65
N PRO A 18 4.86 10.74 5.02
CA PRO A 18 5.59 11.87 4.46
C PRO A 18 4.77 12.52 3.35
N THR A 19 5.04 13.79 3.09
CA THR A 19 4.44 14.48 1.94
C THR A 19 5.19 14.14 0.65
N VAL A 20 4.54 14.39 -0.50
CA VAL A 20 5.22 14.27 -1.81
C VAL A 20 6.51 15.10 -1.83
N ALA A 21 6.48 16.32 -1.26
CA ALA A 21 7.64 17.20 -1.20
C ALA A 21 8.82 16.60 -0.42
N ASP A 22 8.54 15.87 0.66
CA ASP A 22 9.55 15.19 1.48
C ASP A 22 10.23 14.05 0.72
N LEU A 23 9.51 13.38 -0.19
CA LEU A 23 9.98 12.22 -0.94
C LEU A 23 10.70 12.58 -2.25
N MET A 24 10.37 13.72 -2.86
CA MET A 24 10.95 14.14 -4.15
C MET A 24 12.49 14.15 -4.19
N PRO A 25 13.21 14.64 -3.16
CA PRO A 25 14.68 14.60 -3.19
C PRO A 25 15.24 13.17 -3.23
N ARG A 26 14.54 12.20 -2.60
CA ARG A 26 14.93 10.80 -2.60
C ARG A 26 14.69 10.16 -3.97
N LEU A 27 13.53 10.38 -4.58
CA LEU A 27 13.22 9.90 -5.93
C LEU A 27 14.22 10.43 -6.96
N ARG A 28 14.53 11.73 -6.93
CA ARG A 28 15.51 12.37 -7.84
C ARG A 28 16.91 11.78 -7.72
N ARG A 29 17.37 11.40 -6.52
CA ARG A 29 18.65 10.72 -6.32
C ARG A 29 18.75 9.39 -7.07
N HIS A 30 17.60 8.73 -7.30
CA HIS A 30 17.49 7.51 -8.09
C HIS A 30 17.14 7.75 -9.56
N GLY A 31 17.15 9.01 -10.02
CA GLY A 31 16.80 9.38 -11.40
C GLY A 31 15.31 9.20 -11.72
N ILE A 32 14.45 9.13 -10.69
CA ILE A 32 13.01 8.94 -10.87
C ILE A 32 12.33 10.29 -10.95
N GLU A 33 11.70 10.54 -12.09
CA GLU A 33 10.80 11.68 -12.31
C GLU A 33 9.36 11.19 -12.31
N LEU A 34 8.48 11.94 -11.65
CA LEU A 34 7.07 11.61 -11.62
C LEU A 34 6.37 12.15 -12.88
N PRO A 35 5.46 11.36 -13.47
CA PRO A 35 4.59 11.87 -14.52
C PRO A 35 3.74 13.05 -14.03
N ALA A 36 3.29 13.89 -14.96
CA ALA A 36 2.30 14.92 -14.63
C ALA A 36 0.98 14.28 -14.18
N GLY A 37 0.35 14.85 -13.17
CA GLY A 37 -0.93 14.37 -12.65
C GLY A 37 -1.09 14.59 -11.16
N VAL A 38 -2.15 14.03 -10.62
CA VAL A 38 -2.39 13.99 -9.17
C VAL A 38 -1.45 12.94 -8.57
N VAL A 39 -0.70 13.35 -7.56
CA VAL A 39 0.25 12.48 -6.86
C VAL A 39 -0.16 12.39 -5.40
N ARG A 40 -0.27 11.15 -4.89
CA ARG A 40 -0.45 10.87 -3.46
C ARG A 40 0.72 10.06 -2.90
N VAL A 41 0.75 9.94 -1.59
CA VAL A 41 1.65 9.02 -0.89
C VAL A 41 0.79 7.97 -0.23
N GLY A 42 1.18 6.71 -0.37
CA GLY A 42 0.50 5.58 0.23
C GLY A 42 1.46 4.53 0.75
N ALA A 43 0.90 3.54 1.43
CA ALA A 43 1.63 2.39 1.94
C ALA A 43 0.73 1.16 1.94
N PHE A 44 1.31 -0.03 1.95
CA PHE A 44 0.61 -1.31 2.03
C PHE A 44 0.87 -2.00 3.36
N GLY A 45 -0.16 -2.70 3.88
CA GLY A 45 -0.08 -3.46 5.12
C GLY A 45 -0.28 -2.61 6.39
N ASP A 46 -0.68 -3.27 7.47
CA ASP A 46 -0.94 -2.65 8.79
C ASP A 46 0.14 -3.02 9.83
N SER A 47 1.22 -3.60 9.39
CA SER A 47 2.42 -3.90 10.18
C SER A 47 3.68 -3.84 9.31
N ALA A 48 4.85 -3.71 9.94
CA ALA A 48 6.13 -3.70 9.22
C ALA A 48 6.31 -4.99 8.40
N GLN A 49 6.01 -6.14 8.99
CA GLN A 49 6.12 -7.43 8.32
C GLN A 49 5.20 -7.52 7.11
N LEU A 50 3.91 -7.20 7.27
CA LEU A 50 2.94 -7.25 6.17
C LEU A 50 3.29 -6.24 5.08
N SER A 51 3.77 -5.05 5.44
CA SER A 51 4.23 -4.05 4.48
C SER A 51 5.33 -4.61 3.57
N GLU A 52 6.36 -5.22 4.15
CA GLU A 52 7.46 -5.82 3.38
C GLU A 52 7.00 -7.00 2.50
N GLU A 53 6.12 -7.85 3.02
CA GLU A 53 5.54 -8.97 2.26
C GLU A 53 4.75 -8.46 1.04
N LEU A 54 3.90 -7.45 1.21
CA LEU A 54 3.11 -6.87 0.12
C LEU A 54 3.99 -6.15 -0.91
N LEU A 55 4.98 -5.39 -0.46
CA LEU A 55 5.96 -4.75 -1.35
C LEU A 55 6.75 -5.79 -2.16
N ALA A 56 7.14 -6.91 -1.55
CA ALA A 56 7.80 -8.00 -2.25
C ALA A 56 6.90 -8.62 -3.34
N LEU A 57 5.60 -8.81 -3.07
CA LEU A 57 4.63 -9.27 -4.07
C LEU A 57 4.48 -8.28 -5.23
N ILE A 58 4.48 -6.97 -4.95
CA ILE A 58 4.40 -5.94 -5.99
C ILE A 58 5.67 -5.95 -6.85
N ARG A 59 6.86 -6.02 -6.23
CA ARG A 59 8.17 -6.10 -6.91
C ARG A 59 8.26 -7.36 -7.79
N ALA A 60 7.76 -8.49 -7.30
CA ALA A 60 7.69 -9.75 -8.05
C ALA A 60 6.64 -9.76 -9.18
N GLY A 61 5.84 -8.71 -9.33
CA GLY A 61 4.80 -8.65 -10.36
C GLY A 61 3.50 -9.37 -10.02
N ARG A 62 3.40 -9.97 -8.84
CA ARG A 62 2.23 -10.75 -8.41
C ARG A 62 1.08 -9.86 -7.95
N LYS A 63 1.36 -8.81 -7.17
CA LYS A 63 0.33 -7.88 -6.69
C LYS A 63 0.22 -6.68 -7.64
N ARG A 64 -0.99 -6.47 -8.17
CA ARG A 64 -1.37 -5.38 -9.07
C ARG A 64 -2.74 -4.78 -8.73
N GLY A 65 -3.21 -4.98 -7.52
CA GLY A 65 -4.45 -4.42 -6.98
C GLY A 65 -4.32 -4.11 -5.50
N GLY A 66 -5.25 -3.31 -5.00
CA GLY A 66 -5.44 -3.00 -3.59
C GLY A 66 -6.91 -2.70 -3.31
N ALA A 67 -7.37 -3.09 -2.12
CA ALA A 67 -8.75 -2.89 -1.70
C ALA A 67 -8.83 -2.01 -0.45
N SER A 68 -9.84 -1.13 -0.41
CA SER A 68 -10.14 -0.27 0.74
C SER A 68 -11.65 -0.12 0.91
N LEU A 69 -12.10 0.36 2.09
CA LEU A 69 -13.50 0.64 2.33
C LEU A 69 -13.86 2.07 1.90
N VAL A 70 -15.01 2.24 1.24
CA VAL A 70 -15.58 3.58 0.99
C VAL A 70 -15.75 4.34 2.30
N TRP A 71 -16.19 3.66 3.35
CA TRP A 71 -16.35 4.25 4.68
C TRP A 71 -15.03 4.74 5.30
N GLY A 72 -13.90 4.09 4.99
CA GLY A 72 -12.59 4.56 5.41
C GLY A 72 -12.25 5.90 4.74
N HIS A 73 -12.44 5.98 3.42
CA HIS A 73 -12.25 7.22 2.66
C HIS A 73 -13.12 8.37 3.18
N GLU A 74 -14.40 8.08 3.50
CA GLU A 74 -15.31 9.06 4.08
C GLU A 74 -14.86 9.55 5.47
N ALA A 75 -14.44 8.61 6.34
CA ALA A 75 -14.02 8.92 7.70
C ALA A 75 -12.74 9.75 7.75
N ASP A 76 -11.81 9.50 6.82
CA ASP A 76 -10.52 10.16 6.76
C ASP A 76 -10.54 11.41 5.84
N ALA A 77 -11.69 11.72 5.24
CA ALA A 77 -11.86 12.80 4.24
C ALA A 77 -10.87 12.69 3.08
N GLU A 78 -10.53 11.46 2.69
CA GLU A 78 -9.66 11.16 1.56
C GLU A 78 -10.49 10.79 0.31
N PRO A 79 -10.15 11.32 -0.87
CA PRO A 79 -10.84 10.93 -2.08
C PRO A 79 -10.55 9.47 -2.44
N ILE A 80 -11.55 8.78 -3.01
CA ILE A 80 -11.35 7.50 -3.67
C ILE A 80 -10.32 7.68 -4.80
N PRO A 81 -9.37 6.74 -4.99
CA PRO A 81 -8.41 6.80 -6.08
C PRO A 81 -9.09 6.96 -7.46
N SER A 82 -8.46 7.66 -8.35
CA SER A 82 -8.92 7.83 -9.73
C SER A 82 -7.93 7.26 -10.75
N VAL A 83 -8.46 6.84 -11.90
CA VAL A 83 -7.62 6.33 -12.99
C VAL A 83 -6.63 7.40 -13.45
N GLY A 84 -5.36 7.00 -13.61
CA GLY A 84 -4.27 7.90 -13.97
C GLY A 84 -3.56 8.53 -12.77
N GLU A 85 -4.08 8.38 -11.57
CA GLU A 85 -3.46 8.89 -10.35
C GLU A 85 -2.14 8.18 -10.04
N ILE A 86 -1.14 8.96 -9.65
CA ILE A 86 0.20 8.47 -9.30
C ILE A 86 0.29 8.31 -7.79
N GLU A 87 0.85 7.20 -7.34
CA GLU A 87 1.10 6.97 -5.93
C GLU A 87 2.58 6.68 -5.70
N ILE A 88 3.19 7.43 -4.77
CA ILE A 88 4.50 7.10 -4.22
C ILE A 88 4.23 6.17 -3.05
N VAL A 89 4.56 4.90 -3.20
CA VAL A 89 4.39 3.92 -2.14
C VAL A 89 5.64 3.89 -1.27
N VAL A 90 5.43 4.07 0.04
CA VAL A 90 6.51 4.00 1.03
C VAL A 90 6.51 2.66 1.76
N ASN A 91 7.67 2.28 2.29
CA ASN A 91 7.82 1.14 3.19
C ASN A 91 7.48 1.53 4.64
N HIS A 92 7.60 0.60 5.57
CA HIS A 92 7.33 0.80 7.00
C HIS A 92 8.25 1.85 7.68
N LEU A 93 9.36 2.24 7.03
CA LEU A 93 10.26 3.29 7.49
C LEU A 93 9.95 4.66 6.86
N ASN A 94 8.82 4.79 6.15
CA ASN A 94 8.45 5.98 5.39
C ASN A 94 9.47 6.35 4.29
N GLU A 95 10.15 5.35 3.74
CA GLU A 95 11.04 5.54 2.60
C GLU A 95 10.35 5.15 1.30
N PRO A 96 10.56 5.90 0.19
CA PRO A 96 9.94 5.56 -1.08
C PRO A 96 10.46 4.21 -1.57
N SER A 97 9.53 3.31 -1.91
CA SER A 97 9.81 1.94 -2.32
C SER A 97 9.50 1.70 -3.80
N LEU A 98 8.42 2.29 -4.28
CA LEU A 98 8.00 2.21 -5.68
C LEU A 98 7.04 3.34 -6.03
N VAL A 99 6.81 3.54 -7.32
CA VAL A 99 5.83 4.48 -7.87
C VAL A 99 4.85 3.70 -8.72
N THR A 100 3.56 3.88 -8.47
CA THR A 100 2.48 3.23 -9.22
C THR A 100 1.61 4.24 -9.95
N ARG A 101 0.82 3.74 -10.90
CA ARG A 101 -0.29 4.46 -11.53
C ARG A 101 -1.54 3.63 -11.42
N THR A 102 -2.62 4.22 -10.97
CA THR A 102 -3.95 3.58 -10.96
C THR A 102 -4.45 3.38 -12.38
N THR A 103 -4.80 2.14 -12.73
CA THR A 103 -5.25 1.76 -14.07
C THR A 103 -6.74 1.47 -14.16
N ALA A 104 -7.36 1.08 -13.05
CA ALA A 104 -8.81 0.86 -12.95
C ALA A 104 -9.26 1.04 -11.51
N VAL A 105 -10.49 1.50 -11.33
CA VAL A 105 -11.16 1.60 -10.03
C VAL A 105 -12.59 1.11 -10.19
N GLU A 106 -13.00 0.20 -9.34
CA GLU A 106 -14.36 -0.31 -9.26
C GLU A 106 -14.83 -0.22 -7.80
N VAL A 107 -16.09 0.17 -7.59
CA VAL A 107 -16.68 0.19 -6.25
C VAL A 107 -17.82 -0.83 -6.24
N VAL A 108 -17.64 -1.87 -5.43
CA VAL A 108 -18.59 -2.97 -5.35
C VAL A 108 -18.87 -3.38 -3.91
N PRO A 109 -20.04 -4.00 -3.62
CA PRO A 109 -20.25 -4.65 -2.34
C PRO A 109 -19.20 -5.74 -2.07
N PHE A 110 -18.79 -5.93 -0.82
CA PHE A 110 -17.78 -6.91 -0.41
C PHE A 110 -18.08 -8.32 -0.98
N ASN A 111 -19.33 -8.78 -0.88
CA ASN A 111 -19.74 -10.08 -1.40
C ASN A 111 -19.78 -10.16 -2.94
N ARG A 112 -19.56 -9.04 -3.64
CA ARG A 112 -19.50 -8.97 -5.12
C ARG A 112 -18.10 -8.79 -5.67
N VAL A 113 -17.08 -8.70 -4.82
CA VAL A 113 -15.68 -8.69 -5.27
C VAL A 113 -15.41 -9.95 -6.08
N SER A 114 -14.79 -9.79 -7.24
CA SER A 114 -14.60 -10.88 -8.21
C SER A 114 -13.35 -11.71 -7.91
N ALA A 115 -13.36 -12.97 -8.33
CA ALA A 115 -12.18 -13.83 -8.28
C ALA A 115 -11.01 -13.27 -9.13
N GLN A 116 -11.34 -12.57 -10.23
CA GLN A 116 -10.33 -11.92 -11.06
C GLN A 116 -9.60 -10.80 -10.30
N PHE A 117 -10.32 -10.01 -9.49
CA PHE A 117 -9.70 -8.98 -8.67
C PHE A 117 -8.87 -9.59 -7.54
N ALA A 118 -9.37 -10.63 -6.86
CA ALA A 118 -8.61 -11.35 -5.84
C ALA A 118 -7.28 -11.91 -6.40
N ALA A 119 -7.33 -12.54 -7.58
CA ALA A 119 -6.13 -13.01 -8.27
C ALA A 119 -5.17 -11.87 -8.67
N ARG A 120 -5.69 -10.67 -8.96
CA ARG A 120 -4.89 -9.48 -9.28
C ARG A 120 -4.19 -8.91 -8.04
N GLU A 121 -4.79 -9.01 -6.87
CA GLU A 121 -4.10 -8.68 -5.62
C GLU A 121 -2.97 -9.67 -5.31
N GLY A 122 -3.09 -10.91 -5.77
CA GLY A 122 -2.00 -11.91 -5.76
C GLY A 122 -1.49 -12.28 -4.38
N GLU A 123 -2.28 -12.03 -3.34
CA GLU A 123 -1.97 -12.37 -1.95
C GLU A 123 -2.30 -13.85 -1.66
N GLY A 124 -1.56 -14.45 -0.74
CA GLY A 124 -1.73 -15.84 -0.36
C GLY A 124 -1.71 -16.77 -1.56
N ASP A 125 -2.78 -17.57 -1.73
CA ASP A 125 -2.97 -18.50 -2.85
C ASP A 125 -3.65 -17.85 -4.07
N GLY A 126 -4.00 -16.57 -3.99
CA GLY A 126 -4.68 -15.81 -5.05
C GLY A 126 -6.16 -16.15 -5.23
N THR A 127 -6.75 -16.96 -4.35
CA THR A 127 -8.16 -17.35 -4.43
C THR A 127 -9.08 -16.29 -3.84
N LEU A 128 -10.34 -16.24 -4.32
CA LEU A 128 -11.37 -15.38 -3.74
C LEU A 128 -11.72 -15.77 -2.30
N GLU A 129 -11.59 -17.04 -1.95
CA GLU A 129 -11.85 -17.53 -0.59
C GLU A 129 -10.79 -16.99 0.38
N TYR A 130 -9.51 -17.10 0.02
CA TYR A 130 -8.41 -16.48 0.77
C TYR A 130 -8.64 -14.98 0.92
N TRP A 131 -8.89 -14.30 -0.20
CA TRP A 131 -9.12 -12.85 -0.23
C TRP A 131 -10.24 -12.43 0.72
N ARG A 132 -11.41 -13.11 0.66
CA ARG A 132 -12.56 -12.80 1.53
C ARG A 132 -12.24 -12.98 3.00
N ARG A 133 -11.51 -14.03 3.37
CA ARG A 133 -11.16 -14.29 4.76
C ARG A 133 -10.25 -13.19 5.33
N GLU A 134 -9.17 -12.87 4.62
CA GLU A 134 -8.20 -11.88 5.06
C GLU A 134 -8.77 -10.45 5.05
N HIS A 135 -9.48 -10.11 3.98
CA HIS A 135 -10.10 -8.78 3.87
C HIS A 135 -11.28 -8.60 4.81
N TRP A 136 -12.00 -9.65 5.15
CA TRP A 136 -13.03 -9.56 6.20
C TRP A 136 -12.40 -9.22 7.55
N ALA A 137 -11.31 -9.89 7.92
CA ALA A 137 -10.60 -9.61 9.16
C ALA A 137 -10.03 -8.18 9.18
N TYR A 138 -9.41 -7.76 8.08
CA TYR A 138 -8.87 -6.41 7.92
C TYR A 138 -9.97 -5.34 7.97
N PHE A 139 -11.02 -5.45 7.18
CA PHE A 139 -12.13 -4.49 7.16
C PHE A 139 -12.94 -4.47 8.44
N SER A 140 -12.98 -5.59 9.20
CA SER A 140 -13.60 -5.60 10.53
C SER A 140 -12.84 -4.71 11.51
N ARG A 141 -11.49 -4.74 11.48
CA ARG A 141 -10.66 -3.83 12.29
C ARG A 141 -10.86 -2.38 11.87
N GLU A 142 -10.93 -2.14 10.57
CA GLU A 142 -11.17 -0.81 10.01
C GLU A 142 -12.55 -0.27 10.40
N CYS A 143 -13.60 -1.08 10.29
CA CYS A 143 -14.94 -0.74 10.76
C CYS A 143 -14.95 -0.39 12.25
N GLN A 144 -14.25 -1.17 13.09
CA GLN A 144 -14.12 -0.86 14.51
C GLN A 144 -13.46 0.50 14.74
N ARG A 145 -12.41 0.84 13.99
CA ARG A 145 -11.72 2.14 14.08
C ARG A 145 -12.65 3.31 13.81
N ILE A 146 -13.53 3.18 12.81
CA ILE A 146 -14.41 4.25 12.33
C ILE A 146 -15.83 4.19 12.96
N GLY A 147 -16.07 3.28 13.92
CA GLY A 147 -17.36 3.15 14.60
C GLY A 147 -18.46 2.56 13.71
N ARG A 148 -18.13 1.70 12.75
CA ARG A 148 -19.06 1.01 11.87
C ARG A 148 -19.10 -0.49 12.19
N VAL A 149 -20.16 -1.16 11.71
CA VAL A 149 -20.31 -2.62 11.80
C VAL A 149 -20.04 -3.22 10.42
N PRO A 150 -19.14 -4.20 10.30
CA PRO A 150 -18.87 -4.83 9.02
C PRO A 150 -20.10 -5.56 8.49
N SER A 151 -20.29 -5.53 7.18
CA SER A 151 -21.38 -6.25 6.51
C SER A 151 -20.92 -6.76 5.15
N GLU A 152 -21.55 -7.82 4.66
CA GLU A 152 -21.24 -8.35 3.33
C GLU A 152 -21.58 -7.37 2.18
N THR A 153 -22.39 -6.36 2.45
CA THR A 153 -22.77 -5.32 1.50
C THR A 153 -22.00 -4.02 1.65
N MET A 154 -21.02 -3.94 2.60
CA MET A 154 -20.15 -2.77 2.69
C MET A 154 -19.41 -2.55 1.37
N LEU A 155 -19.32 -1.28 0.95
CA LEU A 155 -18.72 -0.94 -0.34
C LEU A 155 -17.19 -0.96 -0.24
N VAL A 156 -16.61 -1.72 -1.15
CA VAL A 156 -15.17 -1.89 -1.31
C VAL A 156 -14.71 -1.18 -2.58
N VAL A 157 -13.69 -0.38 -2.46
CA VAL A 157 -12.95 0.22 -3.57
C VAL A 157 -11.89 -0.79 -4.02
N CYS A 158 -12.04 -1.32 -5.21
CA CYS A 158 -11.11 -2.24 -5.86
C CYS A 158 -10.25 -1.44 -6.85
N ALA A 159 -9.07 -1.03 -6.47
CA ALA A 159 -8.15 -0.29 -7.33
C ALA A 159 -7.10 -1.22 -7.94
N SER A 160 -6.93 -1.13 -9.26
CA SER A 160 -5.83 -1.80 -9.96
C SER A 160 -4.76 -0.80 -10.34
N PHE A 161 -3.51 -1.24 -10.35
CA PHE A 161 -2.39 -0.37 -10.66
C PHE A 161 -1.30 -1.06 -11.50
N GLU A 162 -0.50 -0.26 -12.17
CA GLU A 162 0.77 -0.65 -12.77
C GLU A 162 1.93 -0.03 -11.99
N VAL A 163 3.08 -0.68 -12.00
CA VAL A 163 4.32 -0.14 -11.42
C VAL A 163 5.06 0.64 -12.48
N LEU A 164 5.30 1.92 -12.23
CA LEU A 164 6.07 2.80 -13.09
C LEU A 164 7.56 2.71 -12.80
N ASN A 165 7.92 2.74 -11.51
CA ASN A 165 9.29 2.71 -11.05
C ASN A 165 9.42 1.87 -9.79
N LEU A 166 10.53 1.13 -9.69
CA LEU A 166 11.01 0.56 -8.45
C LEU A 166 12.12 1.45 -7.91
N VAL A 167 12.02 1.84 -6.64
CA VAL A 167 13.11 2.55 -5.97
C VAL A 167 14.07 1.49 -5.42
N PRO A 168 15.36 1.54 -5.77
CA PRO A 168 16.34 0.61 -5.22
C PRO A 168 16.38 0.72 -3.69
N GLU A 169 16.42 -0.41 -3.02
CA GLU A 169 16.65 -0.42 -1.57
C GLU A 169 18.05 0.13 -1.28
N PRO A 170 18.23 0.84 -0.15
CA PRO A 170 19.56 1.21 0.29
C PRO A 170 20.39 -0.07 0.39
N LEU A 171 21.58 -0.07 -0.21
CA LEU A 171 22.51 -1.18 -0.01
C LEU A 171 22.72 -1.34 1.50
N ALA A 172 22.46 -2.56 2.00
CA ALA A 172 22.79 -2.88 3.38
C ALA A 172 24.26 -2.47 3.63
N PRO A 173 24.57 -1.81 4.74
CA PRO A 173 25.96 -1.47 5.05
C PRO A 173 26.78 -2.76 4.98
N LEU A 174 27.84 -2.75 4.16
CA LEU A 174 28.78 -3.85 4.07
C LEU A 174 29.20 -4.17 5.51
N SER A 175 28.87 -5.38 5.98
CA SER A 175 29.41 -5.88 7.23
C SER A 175 30.92 -5.89 7.10
N VAL A 176 31.59 -4.90 7.69
CA VAL A 176 33.05 -4.89 7.77
C VAL A 176 33.42 -6.02 8.72
N ASN A 177 33.75 -7.17 8.14
CA ASN A 177 34.42 -8.23 8.90
C ASN A 177 35.71 -7.64 9.40
N THR A 178 35.74 -7.21 10.66
CA THR A 178 36.98 -6.99 11.38
C THR A 178 37.68 -8.34 11.46
N LEU A 179 38.61 -8.56 10.55
CA LEU A 179 39.59 -9.60 10.71
C LEU A 179 40.41 -9.21 11.96
N ASP A 180 40.11 -9.91 13.04
CA ASP A 180 40.97 -9.92 14.21
C ASP A 180 42.35 -10.34 13.76
N THR A 181 43.25 -9.38 13.69
CA THR A 181 44.69 -9.63 13.57
C THR A 181 45.16 -10.01 14.96
N GLU A 182 45.10 -11.29 15.30
CA GLU A 182 45.93 -11.83 16.35
C GLU A 182 47.37 -11.78 15.84
N ALA A 183 48.11 -10.84 16.37
CA ALA A 183 49.57 -10.83 16.29
C ALA A 183 50.13 -11.39 17.60
N SER A 184 50.85 -12.45 17.46
CA SER A 184 51.70 -13.13 18.46
C SER A 184 52.70 -12.19 19.13
#